data_df79c96716911612560e8e5399346ec5
#
_entry.id   df79c96716911612560e8e5399346ec5
#
_cell.length_a   1.000
_cell.length_b   1.000
_cell.length_c   1.000
_cell.angle_alpha   90.00
_cell.angle_beta   90.00
_cell.angle_gamma   90.00
#
_symmetry.space_group_name_H-M   'P 1'
#
loop_
_entity.id
_entity.type
_entity.pdbx_description
1 polymer ?
#
loop_
_entity_poly.entity_id
_entity_poly.type
_entity_poly.pdbx_seq_one_letter_code
_entity_poly.pdbx_strand_id
1 'polypeptide(L)'
;VGTMIENGNNTWTVSTSGGKNNVTSSYTASLGDKQLNAAYLTLEGMVIYNCQTYPTNNGVEFSKIHLETKEGSVKSPQWKSELRHTECDQSVNVIDGNNVELKWNSNK
;
A
#
# COMPACT_ATOMS: atom_id res chain seq x y z
N VAL A 1 4.01 1.78 -10.36
CA VAL A 1 3.76 0.39 -9.92
C VAL A 1 4.68 0.08 -8.75
N GLY A 2 4.13 -0.44 -7.67
CA GLY A 2 4.88 -0.95 -6.53
C GLY A 2 4.88 -2.48 -6.53
N THR A 3 6.01 -3.09 -6.21
CA THR A 3 6.13 -4.54 -6.06
C THR A 3 6.91 -4.90 -4.81
N MET A 4 6.61 -6.05 -4.25
CA MET A 4 7.35 -6.66 -3.16
C MET A 4 7.45 -8.15 -3.43
N ILE A 5 8.66 -8.67 -3.63
CA ILE A 5 8.90 -10.03 -4.13
C ILE A 5 9.89 -10.75 -3.23
N GLU A 6 9.57 -11.97 -2.82
CA GLU A 6 10.50 -12.88 -2.17
C GLU A 6 11.45 -13.52 -3.21
N ASN A 7 12.75 -13.39 -2.99
CA ASN A 7 13.78 -13.93 -3.88
C ASN A 7 14.32 -15.30 -3.43
N GLY A 8 13.78 -15.84 -2.35
CA GLY A 8 14.34 -17.00 -1.65
C GLY A 8 15.29 -16.63 -0.51
N ASN A 9 15.57 -17.58 0.38
CA ASN A 9 16.42 -17.38 1.55
C ASN A 9 16.03 -16.18 2.44
N ASN A 10 14.73 -15.91 2.57
CA ASN A 10 14.21 -14.76 3.29
C ASN A 10 14.75 -13.39 2.83
N THR A 11 15.17 -13.28 1.58
CA THR A 11 15.49 -12.00 0.97
C THR A 11 14.31 -11.48 0.18
N TRP A 12 14.05 -10.19 0.30
CA TRP A 12 12.94 -9.52 -0.34
C TRP A 12 13.41 -8.30 -1.12
N THR A 13 12.86 -8.13 -2.31
CA THR A 13 13.06 -6.93 -3.11
C THR A 13 11.76 -6.12 -3.13
N VAL A 14 11.87 -4.87 -2.72
CA VAL A 14 10.82 -3.87 -2.89
C VAL A 14 11.22 -2.96 -4.03
N SER A 15 10.31 -2.70 -4.94
CA SER A 15 10.57 -1.76 -6.04
C SER A 15 9.36 -0.88 -6.32
N THR A 16 9.65 0.29 -6.85
CA THR A 16 8.66 1.24 -7.33
C THR A 16 9.06 1.74 -8.70
N SER A 17 8.14 1.71 -9.64
CA SER A 17 8.36 2.25 -10.98
C SER A 17 7.22 3.20 -11.36
N GLY A 18 7.55 4.24 -12.12
CA GLY A 18 6.56 5.22 -12.57
C GLY A 18 7.17 6.58 -12.88
N GLY A 19 6.29 7.59 -12.91
CA GLY A 19 6.64 8.96 -13.27
C GLY A 19 6.83 9.16 -14.79
N LYS A 20 7.17 10.39 -15.19
CA LYS A 20 7.29 10.80 -16.59
C LYS A 20 8.31 9.98 -17.39
N ASN A 21 9.35 9.46 -16.72
CA ASN A 21 10.45 8.74 -17.37
C ASN A 21 10.40 7.21 -17.08
N ASN A 22 9.34 6.73 -16.44
CA ASN A 22 9.19 5.33 -16.05
C ASN A 22 10.41 4.76 -15.30
N VAL A 23 10.98 5.56 -14.41
CA VAL A 23 12.16 5.19 -13.62
C VAL A 23 11.79 4.16 -12.58
N THR A 24 12.65 3.16 -12.38
CA THR A 24 12.50 2.15 -11.33
C THR A 24 13.55 2.38 -10.23
N SER A 25 13.08 2.38 -8.99
CA SER A 25 13.93 2.31 -7.80
C SER A 25 13.66 1.01 -7.08
N SER A 26 14.69 0.35 -6.59
CA SER A 26 14.55 -0.91 -5.87
C SER A 26 15.53 -1.03 -4.70
N TYR A 27 15.13 -1.81 -3.71
CA TYR A 27 15.94 -2.14 -2.56
C TYR A 27 15.73 -3.60 -2.16
N THR A 28 16.81 -4.31 -1.88
CA THR A 28 16.77 -5.72 -1.45
C THR A 28 17.30 -5.83 -0.03
N ALA A 29 16.58 -6.52 0.82
CA ALA A 29 16.94 -6.76 2.22
C ALA A 29 16.69 -8.22 2.63
N SER A 30 17.46 -8.70 3.60
CA SER A 30 17.17 -9.95 4.29
C SER A 30 16.30 -9.68 5.51
N LEU A 31 15.27 -10.49 5.70
CA LEU A 31 14.41 -10.45 6.88
C LEU A 31 14.83 -11.46 7.96
N GLY A 32 15.94 -12.18 7.76
CA GLY A 32 16.39 -13.25 8.67
C GLY A 32 15.32 -14.33 8.80
N ASP A 33 14.94 -14.66 10.03
CA ASP A 33 13.93 -15.70 10.31
C ASP A 33 12.48 -15.19 10.28
N LYS A 34 12.27 -13.91 9.96
CA LYS A 34 10.92 -13.32 9.92
C LYS A 34 10.17 -13.80 8.68
N GLN A 35 8.91 -14.19 8.89
CA GLN A 35 7.99 -14.51 7.80
C GLN A 35 6.95 -13.39 7.68
N LEU A 36 6.66 -12.99 6.44
CA LEU A 36 5.57 -12.06 6.15
C LEU A 36 4.27 -12.84 5.98
N ASN A 37 3.29 -12.55 6.81
CA ASN A 37 2.00 -13.22 6.83
C ASN A 37 0.81 -12.28 6.67
N ALA A 38 1.08 -10.99 6.40
CA ALA A 38 0.07 -9.97 6.18
C ALA A 38 0.52 -8.97 5.13
N ALA A 39 -0.43 -8.46 4.36
CA ALA A 39 -0.23 -7.36 3.42
C ALA A 39 -1.06 -6.15 3.84
N TYR A 40 -0.47 -4.97 3.74
CA TYR A 40 -1.10 -3.72 4.10
C TYR A 40 -1.07 -2.75 2.91
N LEU A 41 -2.18 -2.05 2.72
CA LEU A 41 -2.30 -0.89 1.86
C LEU A 41 -2.50 0.31 2.78
N THR A 42 -1.55 1.22 2.83
CA THR A 42 -1.60 2.32 3.78
C THR A 42 -1.03 3.61 3.19
N LEU A 43 -1.54 4.73 3.66
CA LEU A 43 -0.88 6.01 3.54
C LEU A 43 -0.15 6.29 4.86
N GLU A 44 1.16 6.31 4.82
CA GLU A 44 1.98 6.73 5.94
C GLU A 44 2.28 8.22 5.81
N GLY A 45 1.63 9.02 6.65
CA GLY A 45 1.91 10.44 6.76
C GLY A 45 2.91 10.70 7.88
N MET A 46 4.12 11.12 7.53
CA MET A 46 5.06 11.63 8.52
C MET A 46 4.76 13.11 8.76
N VAL A 47 4.62 13.47 10.05
CA VAL A 47 4.43 14.90 10.42
C VAL A 47 3.10 15.49 9.93
N ILE A 48 2.01 14.73 10.06
CA ILE A 48 0.66 15.25 9.82
C ILE A 48 0.16 15.91 11.10
N TYR A 49 0.12 17.23 11.12
CA TYR A 49 -0.35 18.02 12.28
C TYR A 49 -1.82 18.45 12.17
N ASN A 50 -2.33 18.58 10.96
CA ASN A 50 -3.70 18.99 10.66
C ASN A 50 -4.09 18.48 9.26
N CYS A 51 -5.35 18.64 8.90
CA CYS A 51 -5.87 18.11 7.64
C CYS A 51 -5.25 18.77 6.40
N GLN A 52 -4.86 20.04 6.48
CA GLN A 52 -4.24 20.75 5.36
C GLN A 52 -2.80 20.25 5.05
N THR A 53 -2.20 19.44 5.92
CA THR A 53 -0.90 18.80 5.65
C THR A 53 -1.01 17.50 4.86
N TYR A 54 -2.23 16.98 4.66
CA TYR A 54 -2.45 15.88 3.73
C TYR A 54 -2.30 16.35 2.28
N PRO A 55 -1.95 15.42 1.36
CA PRO A 55 -1.92 15.75 -0.07
C PRO A 55 -3.27 16.27 -0.57
N THR A 56 -3.24 17.31 -1.40
CA THR A 56 -4.45 18.03 -1.87
C THR A 56 -5.29 17.23 -2.87
N ASN A 57 -4.79 16.11 -3.39
CA ASN A 57 -5.56 15.20 -4.23
C ASN A 57 -6.64 14.41 -3.47
N ASN A 58 -6.64 14.49 -2.13
CA ASN A 58 -7.65 13.94 -1.23
C ASN A 58 -7.88 12.42 -1.35
N GLY A 59 -6.97 11.69 -1.98
CA GLY A 59 -7.08 10.25 -2.06
C GLY A 59 -5.95 9.58 -2.82
N VAL A 60 -5.85 8.28 -2.64
CA VAL A 60 -4.99 7.38 -3.41
C VAL A 60 -5.76 6.10 -3.73
N GLU A 61 -5.64 5.65 -4.96
CA GLU A 61 -6.21 4.38 -5.42
C GLU A 61 -5.08 3.36 -5.63
N PHE A 62 -5.26 2.20 -5.03
CA PHE A 62 -4.50 1.00 -5.33
C PHE A 62 -5.32 0.15 -6.30
N SER A 63 -4.87 0.03 -7.52
CA SER A 63 -5.55 -0.72 -8.58
C SER A 63 -4.70 -1.86 -9.09
N LYS A 64 -5.36 -2.88 -9.64
CA LYS A 64 -4.71 -4.09 -10.16
C LYS A 64 -3.81 -4.76 -9.10
N ILE A 65 -4.26 -4.76 -7.86
CA ILE A 65 -3.54 -5.41 -6.78
C ILE A 65 -3.46 -6.90 -7.09
N HIS A 66 -2.25 -7.43 -7.04
CA HIS A 66 -1.97 -8.85 -7.20
C HIS A 66 -1.27 -9.35 -5.95
N LEU A 67 -1.82 -10.40 -5.34
CA LEU A 67 -1.27 -11.01 -4.13
C LEU A 67 -0.97 -12.48 -4.40
N GLU A 68 0.23 -12.90 -4.11
CA GLU A 68 0.66 -14.29 -4.16
C GLU A 68 1.14 -14.78 -2.80
N THR A 69 0.88 -16.03 -2.52
CA THR A 69 1.41 -16.77 -1.37
C THR A 69 2.20 -17.97 -1.88
N LYS A 70 2.83 -18.70 -0.96
CA LYS A 70 3.49 -19.98 -1.29
C LYS A 70 2.55 -21.00 -1.93
N GLU A 71 1.24 -20.85 -1.72
CA GLU A 71 0.18 -21.73 -2.26
C GLU A 71 -0.36 -21.24 -3.61
N GLY A 72 0.13 -20.12 -4.11
CA GLY A 72 -0.25 -19.52 -5.40
C GLY A 72 -0.99 -18.19 -5.26
N SER A 73 -1.58 -17.73 -6.35
CA SER A 73 -2.29 -16.46 -6.44
C SER A 73 -3.57 -16.46 -5.61
N VAL A 74 -3.77 -15.39 -4.84
CA VAL A 74 -5.02 -15.11 -4.14
C VAL A 74 -5.96 -14.40 -5.10
N LYS A 75 -6.96 -15.13 -5.64
CA LYS A 75 -7.87 -14.63 -6.68
C LYS A 75 -8.70 -13.42 -6.24
N SER A 76 -9.09 -13.36 -4.98
CA SER A 76 -9.91 -12.28 -4.42
C SER A 76 -9.51 -12.00 -2.99
N PRO A 77 -8.45 -11.21 -2.76
CA PRO A 77 -8.05 -10.80 -1.42
C PRO A 77 -9.21 -10.14 -0.68
N GLN A 78 -9.42 -10.52 0.57
CA GLN A 78 -10.45 -9.95 1.43
C GLN A 78 -9.81 -8.87 2.31
N TRP A 79 -9.85 -7.64 1.85
CA TRP A 79 -9.31 -6.50 2.58
C TRP A 79 -10.21 -6.12 3.75
N LYS A 80 -9.59 -5.80 4.88
CA LYS A 80 -10.26 -5.21 6.04
C LYS A 80 -9.79 -3.79 6.21
N SER A 81 -10.74 -2.87 6.38
CA SER A 81 -10.40 -1.48 6.69
C SER A 81 -10.10 -1.33 8.18
N GLU A 82 -9.07 -0.55 8.49
CA GLU A 82 -8.77 -0.09 9.84
C GLU A 82 -8.52 1.41 9.79
N LEU A 83 -9.34 2.18 10.49
CA LEU A 83 -9.20 3.63 10.61
C LEU A 83 -8.78 3.95 12.04
N ARG A 84 -7.60 4.54 12.20
CA ARG A 84 -7.10 5.00 13.51
C ARG A 84 -7.43 6.47 13.77
N HIS A 85 -7.60 7.22 12.70
CA HIS A 85 -7.90 8.65 12.72
C HIS A 85 -9.04 8.93 11.75
N THR A 86 -9.96 9.78 12.14
CA THR A 86 -11.13 10.17 11.32
C THR A 86 -11.34 11.68 11.28
N GLU A 87 -10.45 12.44 11.89
CA GLU A 87 -10.56 13.90 12.06
C GLU A 87 -10.57 14.64 10.72
N CYS A 88 -9.93 14.04 9.70
CA CYS A 88 -9.86 14.58 8.35
C CYS A 88 -10.73 13.79 7.36
N ASP A 89 -11.86 13.24 7.84
CA ASP A 89 -12.80 12.45 7.05
C ASP A 89 -12.12 11.26 6.33
N GLN A 90 -11.09 10.66 6.97
CA GLN A 90 -10.41 9.52 6.40
C GLN A 90 -11.40 8.36 6.21
N SER A 91 -11.30 7.72 5.07
CA SER A 91 -12.11 6.55 4.73
C SER A 91 -11.35 5.55 3.88
N VAL A 92 -11.78 4.30 3.96
CA VAL A 92 -11.31 3.20 3.11
C VAL A 92 -12.50 2.68 2.33
N ASN A 93 -12.38 2.65 1.01
CA ASN A 93 -13.35 2.05 0.11
C ASN A 93 -12.74 0.81 -0.54
N VAL A 94 -13.15 -0.37 -0.10
CA VAL A 94 -12.79 -1.64 -0.73
C VAL A 94 -13.76 -1.87 -1.88
N ILE A 95 -13.32 -1.57 -3.10
CA ILE A 95 -14.14 -1.74 -4.31
C ILE A 95 -14.27 -3.23 -4.62
N ASP A 96 -13.15 -3.93 -4.62
CA ASP A 96 -13.04 -5.38 -4.73
C ASP A 96 -11.67 -5.86 -4.22
N GLY A 97 -11.32 -7.13 -4.42
CA GLY A 97 -10.05 -7.70 -3.99
C GLY A 97 -8.82 -7.11 -4.69
N ASN A 98 -8.99 -6.48 -5.83
CA ASN A 98 -7.90 -5.93 -6.65
C ASN A 98 -7.87 -4.40 -6.67
N ASN A 99 -8.88 -3.75 -6.10
CA ASN A 99 -9.01 -2.30 -6.13
C ASN A 99 -9.48 -1.76 -4.77
N VAL A 100 -8.65 -0.89 -4.18
CA VAL A 100 -8.91 -0.26 -2.89
C VAL A 100 -8.57 1.22 -2.98
N GLU A 101 -9.41 2.06 -2.40
CA GLU A 101 -9.24 3.50 -2.37
C GLU A 101 -9.15 4.01 -0.93
N LEU A 102 -8.14 4.82 -0.65
CA LEU A 102 -8.01 5.57 0.60
C LEU A 102 -8.33 7.03 0.32
N LYS A 103 -9.16 7.63 1.16
CA LYS A 103 -9.58 9.04 1.03
C LYS A 103 -9.35 9.82 2.32
N TRP A 104 -9.22 11.13 2.17
CA TRP A 104 -9.15 12.11 3.23
C TRP A 104 -9.66 13.47 2.73
N ASN A 105 -9.78 14.41 3.63
CA ASN A 105 -10.19 15.78 3.30
C ASN A 105 -9.12 16.77 3.76
N SER A 106 -8.33 17.27 2.83
CA SER A 106 -7.29 18.27 3.12
C SER A 106 -7.80 19.69 3.33
N ASN A 107 -9.09 19.94 3.13
CA ASN A 107 -9.70 21.25 3.30
C ASN A 107 -10.41 21.43 4.66
N LYS A 108 -10.32 20.44 5.53
CA LYS A 108 -11.00 20.45 6.84
C LYS A 108 -10.24 21.18 7.96
#